data_1a431c796e77759f9ce320eaa9bb56b2
#
_entry.id   1a431c796e77759f9ce320eaa9bb56b2
#
_cell.length_a   1.000
_cell.length_b   1.000
_cell.length_c   1.000
_cell.angle_alpha   90.00
_cell.angle_beta   90.00
_cell.angle_gamma   90.00
#
_symmetry.space_group_name_H-M   'P 1'
#
loop_
_entity.id
_entity.type
_entity.pdbx_description
1 polymer ?
#
loop_
_entity_poly.entity_id
_entity_poly.type
_entity_poly.pdbx_seq_one_letter_code
_entity_poly.pdbx_strand_id
1 'polypeptide(L)'
;MLHDQELTYSVIVSEEHPEMPATVTEAYRVISEGILQGFRNLGLDAYFAIPRTEKEKESLKNPRSSVCFDAPSWYELVVEGRKVAGSAQTRQKGVILQHGSILLDLDEDKLFDLFLYPSERVRERMQRNFKNKAVAINELIEKRVTMDEARKAFKEGFETGLNIHLEPYELSQEELDFVHHLAETKYASDEWNYKR
;
A
#
# COMPACT_ATOMS: atom_id res chain seq x y z
N MET A 1 -2.88 -1.87 12.19
CA MET A 1 -3.50 -0.72 11.49
C MET A 1 -4.89 -1.13 11.06
N LEU A 2 -5.85 -0.22 11.03
CA LEU A 2 -7.18 -0.50 10.49
C LEU A 2 -7.08 -0.59 8.96
N HIS A 3 -7.57 -1.69 8.38
CA HIS A 3 -7.79 -1.88 6.95
C HIS A 3 -9.30 -1.92 6.72
N ASP A 4 -9.88 -0.87 6.14
CA ASP A 4 -11.33 -0.73 6.00
C ASP A 4 -11.69 -0.34 4.56
N GLN A 5 -11.84 0.95 4.26
CA GLN A 5 -12.25 1.44 2.94
C GLN A 5 -11.03 1.57 2.00
N GLU A 6 -10.43 0.44 1.63
CA GLU A 6 -9.21 0.42 0.82
C GLU A 6 -9.21 -0.73 -0.20
N LEU A 7 -8.49 -0.52 -1.29
CA LEU A 7 -8.12 -1.57 -2.22
C LEU A 7 -6.75 -2.13 -1.82
N THR A 8 -6.71 -3.37 -1.34
CA THR A 8 -5.46 -4.10 -1.13
C THR A 8 -5.02 -4.78 -2.43
N TYR A 9 -3.73 -4.83 -2.65
CA TYR A 9 -3.13 -5.54 -3.78
C TYR A 9 -1.92 -6.36 -3.33
N SER A 10 -1.58 -7.38 -4.12
CA SER A 10 -0.29 -8.06 -4.04
C SER A 10 0.21 -8.42 -5.44
N VAL A 11 1.52 -8.27 -5.65
CA VAL A 11 2.24 -8.70 -6.84
C VAL A 11 3.28 -9.71 -6.41
N ILE A 12 3.25 -10.88 -7.04
CA ILE A 12 4.19 -11.97 -6.80
C ILE A 12 4.90 -12.26 -8.13
N VAL A 13 6.22 -12.17 -8.13
CA VAL A 13 7.02 -12.35 -9.35
C VAL A 13 8.36 -13.01 -9.01
N SER A 14 8.91 -13.79 -9.93
CA SER A 14 10.25 -14.37 -9.79
C SER A 14 11.32 -13.28 -9.74
N GLU A 15 12.32 -13.44 -8.88
CA GLU A 15 13.52 -12.56 -8.86
C GLU A 15 14.32 -12.66 -10.17
N GLU A 16 14.19 -13.76 -10.90
CA GLU A 16 14.86 -14.00 -12.19
C GLU A 16 14.07 -13.44 -13.39
N HIS A 17 12.89 -12.84 -13.15
CA HIS A 17 12.10 -12.26 -14.24
C HIS A 17 12.89 -11.12 -14.92
N PRO A 18 13.03 -11.12 -16.27
CA PRO A 18 13.89 -10.19 -17.00
C PRO A 18 13.62 -8.71 -16.72
N GLU A 19 12.36 -8.36 -16.46
CA GLU A 19 11.93 -6.98 -16.18
C GLU A 19 12.14 -6.57 -14.71
N MET A 20 12.56 -7.51 -13.83
CA MET A 20 12.75 -7.20 -12.40
C MET A 20 14.19 -6.79 -12.10
N PRO A 21 14.40 -5.57 -11.60
CA PRO A 21 15.71 -5.11 -11.15
C PRO A 21 16.26 -5.91 -9.97
N ALA A 22 17.59 -5.98 -9.88
CA ALA A 22 18.27 -6.71 -8.82
C ALA A 22 18.07 -6.10 -7.42
N THR A 23 17.87 -4.78 -7.32
CA THR A 23 17.71 -4.10 -6.03
C THR A 23 16.24 -4.03 -5.60
N VAL A 24 16.00 -4.10 -4.29
CA VAL A 24 14.66 -3.97 -3.70
C VAL A 24 14.03 -2.63 -4.10
N THR A 25 14.77 -1.55 -3.99
CA THR A 25 14.27 -0.19 -4.25
C THR A 25 13.85 0.02 -5.71
N GLU A 26 14.63 -0.49 -6.65
CA GLU A 26 14.30 -0.37 -8.08
C GLU A 26 13.12 -1.28 -8.48
N ALA A 27 13.08 -2.51 -7.99
CA ALA A 27 11.94 -3.40 -8.22
C ALA A 27 10.65 -2.85 -7.59
N TYR A 28 10.77 -2.25 -6.40
CA TYR A 28 9.65 -1.53 -5.78
C TYR A 28 9.13 -0.41 -6.71
N ARG A 29 10.03 0.39 -7.28
CA ARG A 29 9.67 1.45 -8.23
C ARG A 29 8.97 0.87 -9.47
N VAL A 30 9.56 -0.17 -10.08
CA VAL A 30 8.99 -0.80 -11.29
C VAL A 30 7.57 -1.30 -11.02
N ILE A 31 7.35 -2.08 -9.97
CA ILE A 31 6.02 -2.59 -9.64
C ILE A 31 5.05 -1.44 -9.33
N SER A 32 5.53 -0.39 -8.69
CA SER A 32 4.70 0.77 -8.33
C SER A 32 4.30 1.65 -9.52
N GLU A 33 4.92 1.49 -10.71
CA GLU A 33 4.45 2.16 -11.94
C GLU A 33 3.01 1.76 -12.29
N GLY A 34 2.63 0.49 -12.04
CA GLY A 34 1.26 0.03 -12.23
C GLY A 34 0.28 0.78 -11.31
N ILE A 35 0.66 1.01 -10.06
CA ILE A 35 -0.15 1.75 -9.10
C ILE A 35 -0.23 3.23 -9.50
N LEU A 36 0.91 3.82 -9.87
CA LEU A 36 0.98 5.20 -10.36
C LEU A 36 0.02 5.42 -11.52
N GLN A 37 0.03 4.51 -12.50
CA GLN A 37 -0.87 4.60 -13.65
C GLN A 37 -2.34 4.40 -13.25
N GLY A 38 -2.62 3.55 -12.26
CA GLY A 38 -3.97 3.38 -11.70
C GLY A 38 -4.55 4.70 -11.14
N PHE A 39 -3.75 5.47 -10.39
CA PHE A 39 -4.16 6.81 -9.94
C PHE A 39 -4.42 7.77 -11.10
N ARG A 40 -3.57 7.75 -12.12
CA ARG A 40 -3.75 8.58 -13.33
C ARG A 40 -5.01 8.21 -14.10
N ASN A 41 -5.37 6.93 -14.17
CA ASN A 41 -6.60 6.46 -14.78
C ASN A 41 -7.87 6.99 -14.05
N LEU A 42 -7.73 7.31 -12.76
CA LEU A 42 -8.77 8.01 -11.97
C LEU A 42 -8.73 9.53 -12.11
N GLY A 43 -7.84 10.09 -12.94
CA GLY A 43 -7.69 11.53 -13.15
C GLY A 43 -6.86 12.24 -12.08
N LEU A 44 -6.14 11.50 -11.23
CA LEU A 44 -5.29 12.06 -10.19
C LEU A 44 -3.86 12.28 -10.69
N ASP A 45 -3.29 13.45 -10.41
CA ASP A 45 -1.90 13.79 -10.74
C ASP A 45 -0.93 13.18 -9.70
N ALA A 46 -0.83 11.85 -9.74
CA ALA A 46 0.05 11.09 -8.88
C ALA A 46 1.50 11.09 -9.41
N TYR A 47 2.45 11.10 -8.49
CA TYR A 47 3.88 11.02 -8.81
C TYR A 47 4.68 10.34 -7.69
N PHE A 48 5.91 9.92 -8.00
CA PHE A 48 6.84 9.40 -6.99
C PHE A 48 7.52 10.54 -6.26
N ALA A 49 7.33 10.61 -4.95
CA ALA A 49 8.13 11.46 -4.08
C ALA A 49 9.50 10.81 -3.86
N ILE A 50 10.55 11.52 -4.27
CA ILE A 50 11.93 11.08 -4.08
C ILE A 50 12.58 12.00 -3.06
N PRO A 51 13.15 11.48 -1.95
CA PRO A 51 13.85 12.28 -0.96
C PRO A 51 15.00 13.08 -1.58
N ARG A 52 14.95 14.42 -1.43
CA ARG A 52 15.90 15.33 -2.05
C ARG A 52 16.98 15.80 -1.09
N THR A 53 16.67 15.82 0.21
CA THR A 53 17.58 16.29 1.26
C THR A 53 18.15 15.13 2.08
N GLU A 54 19.36 15.31 2.63
CA GLU A 54 19.97 14.31 3.53
C GLU A 54 19.10 14.06 4.78
N LYS A 55 18.39 15.08 5.27
CA LYS A 55 17.45 14.94 6.39
C LYS A 55 16.28 14.03 6.05
N GLU A 56 15.73 14.14 4.84
CA GLU A 56 14.67 13.25 4.34
C GLU A 56 15.20 11.82 4.21
N LYS A 57 16.38 11.63 3.62
CA LYS A 57 17.03 10.31 3.51
C LYS A 57 17.33 9.69 4.87
N GLU A 58 17.71 10.48 5.86
CA GLU A 58 17.97 10.00 7.21
C GLU A 58 16.69 9.58 7.94
N SER A 59 15.57 10.25 7.68
CA SER A 59 14.26 9.87 8.22
C SER A 59 13.80 8.49 7.74
N LEU A 60 14.23 8.05 6.55
CA LEU A 60 13.94 6.71 6.01
C LEU A 60 14.62 5.58 6.79
N LYS A 61 15.75 5.87 7.47
CA LYS A 61 16.51 4.85 8.20
C LYS A 61 15.88 4.45 9.53
N ASN A 62 15.05 5.32 10.11
CA ASN A 62 14.42 5.10 11.41
C ASN A 62 12.95 5.55 11.40
N PRO A 63 12.04 4.81 10.80
CA PRO A 63 10.61 5.12 10.86
C PRO A 63 10.11 4.96 12.31
N ARG A 64 9.78 6.09 12.95
CA ARG A 64 9.34 6.13 14.37
C ARG A 64 7.82 6.05 14.55
N SER A 65 7.07 5.78 13.49
CA SER A 65 5.61 5.79 13.54
C SER A 65 5.03 4.38 13.50
N SER A 66 4.05 4.12 14.36
CA SER A 66 3.23 2.90 14.33
C SER A 66 2.13 2.97 13.25
N VAL A 67 1.95 4.12 12.62
CA VAL A 67 0.97 4.32 11.52
C VAL A 67 1.68 4.09 10.20
N CYS A 68 1.32 3.05 9.46
CA CYS A 68 2.00 2.62 8.23
C CYS A 68 2.09 3.73 7.16
N PHE A 69 1.09 4.61 7.09
CA PHE A 69 1.09 5.75 6.16
C PHE A 69 1.93 6.94 6.62
N ASP A 70 2.35 6.97 7.89
CA ASP A 70 3.20 8.04 8.44
C ASP A 70 4.71 7.77 8.26
N ALA A 71 5.08 6.51 7.99
CA ALA A 71 6.47 6.14 7.77
C ALA A 71 6.91 6.50 6.33
N PRO A 72 7.98 7.30 6.16
CA PRO A 72 8.50 7.64 4.84
C PRO A 72 9.15 6.42 4.17
N SER A 73 9.06 6.35 2.84
CA SER A 73 9.73 5.34 2.02
C SER A 73 10.34 5.95 0.76
N TRP A 74 11.24 5.21 0.09
CA TRP A 74 11.68 5.57 -1.25
C TRP A 74 10.53 5.35 -2.25
N TYR A 75 10.38 6.28 -3.20
CA TYR A 75 9.34 6.21 -4.23
C TYR A 75 7.92 6.15 -3.66
N GLU A 76 7.63 6.97 -2.65
CA GLU A 76 6.25 7.12 -2.18
C GLU A 76 5.34 7.67 -3.28
N LEU A 77 4.18 7.04 -3.43
CA LEU A 77 3.13 7.55 -4.31
C LEU A 77 2.35 8.65 -3.59
N VAL A 78 2.38 9.83 -4.17
CA VAL A 78 1.76 11.03 -3.60
C VAL A 78 0.88 11.76 -4.62
N VAL A 79 -0.16 12.39 -4.12
CA VAL A 79 -0.99 13.36 -4.81
C VAL A 79 -1.04 14.62 -3.94
N GLU A 80 -0.83 15.78 -4.51
CA GLU A 80 -0.75 17.05 -3.77
C GLU A 80 0.22 17.03 -2.59
N GLY A 81 1.30 16.24 -2.71
CA GLY A 81 2.31 16.08 -1.66
C GLY A 81 1.90 15.18 -0.49
N ARG A 82 0.74 14.53 -0.55
CA ARG A 82 0.24 13.59 0.47
C ARG A 82 0.26 12.15 -0.05
N LYS A 83 0.65 11.22 0.79
CA LYS A 83 0.74 9.79 0.48
C LYS A 83 -0.65 9.20 0.22
N VAL A 84 -0.82 8.49 -0.90
CA VAL A 84 -2.09 7.90 -1.33
C VAL A 84 -2.09 6.37 -1.33
N ALA A 85 -0.90 5.76 -1.26
CA ALA A 85 -0.73 4.32 -1.17
C ALA A 85 0.42 3.96 -0.21
N GLY A 86 0.25 2.89 0.53
CA GLY A 86 1.29 2.31 1.37
C GLY A 86 1.63 0.91 0.91
N SER A 87 2.90 0.64 0.61
CA SER A 87 3.34 -0.65 0.10
C SER A 87 4.58 -1.15 0.83
N ALA A 88 4.71 -2.48 0.91
CA ALA A 88 5.88 -3.16 1.42
C ALA A 88 6.34 -4.23 0.43
N GLN A 89 7.63 -4.49 0.40
CA GLN A 89 8.22 -5.52 -0.45
C GLN A 89 9.11 -6.44 0.38
N THR A 90 9.04 -7.72 0.10
CA THR A 90 9.97 -8.72 0.63
C THR A 90 10.47 -9.61 -0.51
N ARG A 91 11.68 -10.15 -0.32
CA ARG A 91 12.28 -11.14 -1.22
C ARG A 91 12.62 -12.38 -0.43
N GLN A 92 12.11 -13.49 -0.87
CA GLN A 92 12.31 -14.76 -0.18
C GLN A 92 12.24 -15.94 -1.16
N LYS A 93 13.20 -16.85 -1.08
CA LYS A 93 13.23 -18.08 -1.89
C LYS A 93 13.11 -17.84 -3.41
N GLY A 94 13.78 -16.81 -3.93
CA GLY A 94 13.75 -16.48 -5.35
C GLY A 94 12.46 -15.77 -5.82
N VAL A 95 11.63 -15.29 -4.88
CA VAL A 95 10.36 -14.63 -5.18
C VAL A 95 10.32 -13.24 -4.56
N ILE A 96 9.87 -12.27 -5.34
CA ILE A 96 9.50 -10.93 -4.88
C ILE A 96 8.01 -10.96 -4.56
N LEU A 97 7.65 -10.54 -3.36
CA LEU A 97 6.28 -10.19 -2.98
C LEU A 97 6.24 -8.70 -2.67
N GLN A 98 5.47 -7.93 -3.41
CA GLN A 98 5.09 -6.58 -3.06
C GLN A 98 3.58 -6.52 -2.83
N HIS A 99 3.18 -5.97 -1.71
CA HIS A 99 1.77 -5.78 -1.38
C HIS A 99 1.54 -4.42 -0.75
N GLY A 100 0.30 -3.98 -0.71
CA GLY A 100 -0.02 -2.70 -0.11
C GLY A 100 -1.50 -2.37 -0.13
N SER A 101 -1.77 -1.16 0.35
CA SER A 101 -3.10 -0.57 0.49
C SER A 101 -3.18 0.74 -0.27
N ILE A 102 -4.29 0.93 -0.96
CA ILE A 102 -4.68 2.14 -1.69
C ILE A 102 -5.97 2.63 -1.03
N LEU A 103 -5.90 3.79 -0.38
CA LEU A 103 -7.02 4.31 0.40
C LEU A 103 -8.10 4.88 -0.54
N LEU A 104 -9.31 4.32 -0.50
CA LEU A 104 -10.48 4.92 -1.14
C LEU A 104 -11.11 5.98 -0.26
N ASP A 105 -11.30 5.65 1.00
CA ASP A 105 -11.80 6.54 2.05
C ASP A 105 -11.01 6.30 3.33
N LEU A 106 -11.05 7.28 4.23
CA LEU A 106 -10.38 7.18 5.52
C LEU A 106 -11.22 7.83 6.62
N ASP A 107 -11.61 7.01 7.59
CA ASP A 107 -12.17 7.49 8.87
C ASP A 107 -11.00 7.70 9.85
N GLU A 108 -10.51 8.94 9.91
CA GLU A 108 -9.38 9.29 10.77
C GLU A 108 -9.70 9.15 12.25
N ASP A 109 -10.89 9.49 12.68
CA ASP A 109 -11.29 9.40 14.09
C ASP A 109 -11.24 7.94 14.53
N LYS A 110 -11.85 7.05 13.76
CA LYS A 110 -11.80 5.61 13.98
C LYS A 110 -10.37 5.06 13.95
N LEU A 111 -9.53 5.52 12.99
CA LEU A 111 -8.13 5.11 12.90
C LEU A 111 -7.36 5.50 14.17
N PHE A 112 -7.51 6.75 14.62
CA PHE A 112 -6.77 7.24 15.78
C PHE A 112 -7.33 6.71 17.11
N ASP A 113 -8.57 6.26 17.19
CA ASP A 113 -9.14 5.57 18.36
C ASP A 113 -8.55 4.17 18.61
N LEU A 114 -7.91 3.56 17.62
CA LEU A 114 -7.29 2.24 17.75
C LEU A 114 -5.90 2.25 18.41
N PHE A 115 -5.30 3.41 18.63
CA PHE A 115 -3.95 3.53 19.19
C PHE A 115 -3.99 4.06 20.62
N LEU A 116 -3.03 3.61 21.41
CA LEU A 116 -2.79 4.17 22.74
C LEU A 116 -1.85 5.37 22.65
N TYR A 117 -2.27 6.47 23.25
CA TYR A 117 -1.50 7.72 23.31
C TYR A 117 -1.18 8.10 24.76
N PRO A 118 -0.02 8.73 25.02
CA PRO A 118 0.31 9.22 26.35
C PRO A 118 -0.65 10.27 26.90
N SER A 119 -1.34 11.01 26.01
CA SER A 119 -2.35 11.99 26.36
C SER A 119 -3.19 12.36 25.13
N GLU A 120 -4.39 12.91 25.36
CA GLU A 120 -5.28 13.40 24.31
C GLU A 120 -4.60 14.49 23.44
N ARG A 121 -3.83 15.39 24.07
CA ARG A 121 -3.06 16.41 23.34
C ARG A 121 -2.06 15.80 22.35
N VAL A 122 -1.48 14.65 22.67
CA VAL A 122 -0.57 13.92 21.75
C VAL A 122 -1.39 13.30 20.62
N ARG A 123 -2.53 12.67 20.92
CA ARG A 123 -3.45 12.10 19.93
C ARG A 123 -3.87 13.15 18.90
N GLU A 124 -4.45 14.27 19.34
CA GLU A 124 -4.87 15.37 18.47
C GLU A 124 -3.74 15.95 17.61
N ARG A 125 -2.54 16.09 18.17
CA ARG A 125 -1.38 16.56 17.41
C ARG A 125 -0.98 15.58 16.31
N MET A 126 -0.98 14.28 16.61
CA MET A 126 -0.64 13.25 15.64
C MET A 126 -1.69 13.17 14.54
N GLN A 127 -2.97 13.26 14.86
CA GLN A 127 -4.07 13.27 13.91
C GLN A 127 -4.00 14.49 12.97
N ARG A 128 -3.76 15.70 13.51
CA ARG A 128 -3.56 16.89 12.66
C ARG A 128 -2.36 16.76 11.73
N ASN A 129 -1.26 16.16 12.21
CA ASN A 129 -0.09 15.94 11.37
C ASN A 129 -0.36 14.88 10.27
N PHE A 130 -1.16 13.89 10.57
CA PHE A 130 -1.51 12.82 9.65
C PHE A 130 -2.28 13.35 8.42
N LYS A 131 -3.22 14.28 8.60
CA LYS A 131 -3.95 14.96 7.51
C LYS A 131 -3.06 15.60 6.45
N ASN A 132 -1.88 16.05 6.87
CA ASN A 132 -0.89 16.65 5.96
C ASN A 132 0.01 15.61 5.27
N LYS A 133 -0.08 14.35 5.65
CA LYS A 133 0.82 13.28 5.17
C LYS A 133 0.14 12.24 4.31
N ALA A 134 -1.11 11.91 4.61
CA ALA A 134 -1.86 10.89 3.89
C ALA A 134 -3.23 11.44 3.44
N VAL A 135 -3.76 10.86 2.38
CA VAL A 135 -5.06 11.24 1.82
C VAL A 135 -5.68 10.07 1.09
N ALA A 136 -7.00 9.94 1.17
CA ALA A 136 -7.76 8.95 0.43
C ALA A 136 -8.20 9.48 -0.94
N ILE A 137 -8.45 8.59 -1.90
CA ILE A 137 -8.88 8.93 -3.26
C ILE A 137 -10.12 9.81 -3.25
N ASN A 138 -11.13 9.44 -2.45
CA ASN A 138 -12.43 10.14 -2.42
C ASN A 138 -12.38 11.52 -1.73
N GLU A 139 -11.26 11.88 -1.12
CA GLU A 139 -11.01 13.24 -0.65
C GLU A 139 -10.41 14.15 -1.74
N LEU A 140 -9.91 13.56 -2.84
CA LEU A 140 -9.20 14.26 -3.91
C LEU A 140 -10.06 14.51 -5.15
N ILE A 141 -11.18 13.82 -5.28
CA ILE A 141 -12.05 13.86 -6.46
C ILE A 141 -13.49 14.20 -6.08
N GLU A 142 -14.15 14.99 -6.95
CA GLU A 142 -15.54 15.42 -6.72
C GLU A 142 -16.53 14.24 -6.83
N LYS A 143 -16.36 13.38 -7.84
CA LYS A 143 -17.21 12.21 -8.03
C LYS A 143 -16.63 11.02 -7.29
N ARG A 144 -17.32 10.54 -6.26
CA ARG A 144 -16.91 9.38 -5.48
C ARG A 144 -16.61 8.17 -6.37
N VAL A 145 -15.44 7.58 -6.19
CA VAL A 145 -15.00 6.33 -6.81
C VAL A 145 -15.47 5.15 -5.97
N THR A 146 -16.11 4.20 -6.61
CA THR A 146 -16.50 2.93 -6.00
C THR A 146 -15.33 1.94 -6.00
N MET A 147 -15.44 0.88 -5.20
CA MET A 147 -14.43 -0.19 -5.16
C MET A 147 -14.24 -0.84 -6.55
N ASP A 148 -15.30 -1.03 -7.31
CA ASP A 148 -15.23 -1.66 -8.64
C ASP A 148 -14.58 -0.72 -9.67
N GLU A 149 -14.86 0.58 -9.63
CA GLU A 149 -14.16 1.58 -10.46
C GLU A 149 -12.67 1.62 -10.11
N ALA A 150 -12.33 1.56 -8.82
CA ALA A 150 -10.94 1.49 -8.38
C ALA A 150 -10.25 0.21 -8.89
N ARG A 151 -10.85 -0.97 -8.67
CA ARG A 151 -10.31 -2.25 -9.19
C ARG A 151 -10.03 -2.20 -10.69
N LYS A 152 -10.97 -1.66 -11.46
CA LYS A 152 -10.80 -1.51 -12.90
C LYS A 152 -9.63 -0.58 -13.24
N ALA A 153 -9.60 0.62 -12.64
CA ALA A 153 -8.56 1.60 -12.90
C ALA A 153 -7.15 1.11 -12.55
N PHE A 154 -7.00 0.39 -11.42
CA PHE A 154 -5.72 -0.17 -11.01
C PHE A 154 -5.33 -1.43 -11.80
N LYS A 155 -6.29 -2.28 -12.21
CA LYS A 155 -6.00 -3.39 -13.14
C LYS A 155 -5.43 -2.85 -14.46
N GLU A 156 -6.12 -1.91 -15.09
CA GLU A 156 -5.65 -1.25 -16.32
C GLU A 156 -4.33 -0.50 -16.09
N GLY A 157 -4.14 0.05 -14.88
CA GLY A 157 -2.90 0.70 -14.45
C GLY A 157 -1.72 -0.26 -14.41
N PHE A 158 -1.89 -1.46 -13.86
CA PHE A 158 -0.87 -2.50 -13.87
C PHE A 158 -0.57 -2.98 -15.31
N GLU A 159 -1.58 -3.20 -16.13
CA GLU A 159 -1.39 -3.61 -17.53
C GLU A 159 -0.58 -2.57 -18.30
N THR A 160 -0.94 -1.29 -18.17
CA THR A 160 -0.28 -0.20 -18.88
C THR A 160 1.09 0.15 -18.28
N GLY A 161 1.17 0.26 -16.96
CA GLY A 161 2.40 0.68 -16.25
C GLY A 161 3.52 -0.35 -16.31
N LEU A 162 3.18 -1.63 -16.39
CA LEU A 162 4.15 -2.74 -16.48
C LEU A 162 4.26 -3.31 -17.90
N ASN A 163 3.47 -2.83 -18.86
CA ASN A 163 3.37 -3.36 -20.21
C ASN A 163 3.10 -4.87 -20.23
N ILE A 164 2.12 -5.32 -19.44
CA ILE A 164 1.70 -6.72 -19.31
C ILE A 164 0.22 -6.87 -19.66
N HIS A 165 -0.23 -8.10 -19.83
CA HIS A 165 -1.64 -8.44 -19.92
C HIS A 165 -2.02 -9.30 -18.71
N LEU A 166 -3.09 -8.93 -18.00
CA LEU A 166 -3.60 -9.65 -16.83
C LEU A 166 -4.81 -10.49 -17.22
N GLU A 167 -4.66 -11.81 -17.17
CA GLU A 167 -5.74 -12.76 -17.35
C GLU A 167 -6.43 -13.04 -16.00
N PRO A 168 -7.77 -13.12 -15.97
CA PRO A 168 -8.47 -13.60 -14.78
C PRO A 168 -8.05 -15.02 -14.45
N TYR A 169 -7.81 -15.28 -13.17
CA TYR A 169 -7.52 -16.61 -12.65
C TYR A 169 -8.52 -16.94 -11.53
N GLU A 170 -9.19 -18.06 -11.66
CA GLU A 170 -10.07 -18.59 -10.63
C GLU A 170 -9.34 -19.71 -9.87
N LEU A 171 -9.31 -19.60 -8.55
CA LEU A 171 -8.70 -20.62 -7.71
C LEU A 171 -9.46 -21.94 -7.87
N SER A 172 -8.72 -23.06 -8.02
CA SER A 172 -9.28 -24.39 -7.94
C SER A 172 -9.83 -24.69 -6.55
N GLN A 173 -10.68 -25.72 -6.42
CA GLN A 173 -11.21 -26.11 -5.11
C GLN A 173 -10.10 -26.49 -4.12
N GLU A 174 -9.05 -27.17 -4.59
CA GLU A 174 -7.90 -27.53 -3.76
C GLU A 174 -7.15 -26.30 -3.23
N GLU A 175 -6.97 -25.27 -4.06
CA GLU A 175 -6.35 -24.00 -3.65
C GLU A 175 -7.24 -23.26 -2.65
N LEU A 176 -8.57 -23.23 -2.85
CA LEU A 176 -9.52 -22.63 -1.91
C LEU A 176 -9.50 -23.37 -0.57
N ASP A 177 -9.51 -24.69 -0.55
CA ASP A 177 -9.43 -25.49 0.66
C ASP A 177 -8.11 -25.22 1.42
N PHE A 178 -7.00 -25.06 0.69
CA PHE A 178 -5.71 -24.70 1.28
C PHE A 178 -5.72 -23.28 1.86
N VAL A 179 -6.33 -22.31 1.18
CA VAL A 179 -6.51 -20.93 1.69
C VAL A 179 -7.32 -20.94 2.99
N HIS A 180 -8.44 -21.66 3.02
CA HIS A 180 -9.26 -21.79 4.23
C HIS A 180 -8.50 -22.47 5.37
N HIS A 181 -7.80 -23.56 5.08
CA HIS A 181 -6.95 -24.21 6.06
C HIS A 181 -5.88 -23.27 6.66
N LEU A 182 -5.19 -22.48 5.83
CA LEU A 182 -4.23 -21.49 6.32
C LEU A 182 -4.88 -20.40 7.17
N ALA A 183 -6.06 -19.92 6.76
CA ALA A 183 -6.78 -18.91 7.51
C ALA A 183 -7.12 -19.41 8.92
N GLU A 184 -7.64 -20.62 9.04
CA GLU A 184 -8.06 -21.23 10.31
C GLU A 184 -6.88 -21.64 11.21
N THR A 185 -5.89 -22.33 10.64
CA THR A 185 -4.84 -22.97 11.45
C THR A 185 -3.67 -22.06 11.76
N LYS A 186 -3.39 -21.09 10.90
CA LYS A 186 -2.26 -20.17 11.04
C LYS A 186 -2.71 -18.77 11.40
N TYR A 187 -3.49 -18.11 10.53
CA TYR A 187 -3.77 -16.69 10.67
C TYR A 187 -4.83 -16.35 11.71
N ALA A 188 -5.70 -17.30 12.10
CA ALA A 188 -6.60 -17.15 13.23
C ALA A 188 -5.99 -17.59 14.57
N SER A 189 -4.76 -18.14 14.59
CA SER A 189 -4.13 -18.64 15.81
C SER A 189 -3.55 -17.51 16.67
N ASP A 190 -3.59 -17.72 17.98
CA ASP A 190 -2.96 -16.82 18.96
C ASP A 190 -1.43 -16.72 18.76
N GLU A 191 -0.78 -17.82 18.37
CA GLU A 191 0.64 -17.85 18.07
C GLU A 191 1.02 -16.86 16.96
N TRP A 192 0.17 -16.73 15.94
CA TRP A 192 0.38 -15.76 14.87
C TRP A 192 0.03 -14.34 15.30
N ASN A 193 -1.15 -14.15 15.92
CA ASN A 193 -1.70 -12.82 16.20
C ASN A 193 -0.98 -12.10 17.36
N TYR A 194 -0.42 -12.83 18.32
CA TYR A 194 0.34 -12.26 19.45
C TYR A 194 1.85 -12.46 19.32
N LYS A 195 2.34 -12.86 18.16
CA LYS A 195 3.76 -12.95 17.88
C LYS A 195 4.39 -11.54 17.93
N ARG A 196 5.32 -11.34 18.87
CA ARG A 196 6.08 -10.09 19.04
C ARG A 196 7.43 -10.18 18.36
#